data_0a4c93a6606a1dfaf71408cf7f9f425f
#
_entry.id   0a4c93a6606a1dfaf71408cf7f9f425f
#
_cell.length_a   1.000
_cell.length_b   1.000
_cell.length_c   1.000
_cell.angle_alpha   90.00
_cell.angle_beta   90.00
_cell.angle_gamma   90.00
#
_symmetry.space_group_name_H-M   'P 1'
#
loop_
_entity.id
_entity.type
_entity.pdbx_description
1 polymer ?
#
loop_
_entity_poly.entity_id
_entity_poly.type
_entity_poly.pdbx_seq_one_letter_code
_entity_poly.pdbx_strand_id
1 'polypeptide(L)'
;MITCLTTGKKYIGRKTFWKMAPPKKRSLRNPIRDKGSDKWRDDCWLESDWKKYTGSSKGFNEHISEQGKDNFVFCIMEQYKSSAAIHYAEARLLMDKRALESDEYYNKNIGAIKFVPPQEVRRTLNEKYRDITK
;
A
#
# COMPACT_ATOMS: atom_id res chain seq x y z
N MET A 1 4.85 2.58 4.15
CA MET A 1 4.07 3.72 4.67
C MET A 1 4.61 5.01 4.10
N ILE A 2 3.74 5.93 3.76
CA ILE A 2 4.13 7.27 3.28
C ILE A 2 3.58 8.28 4.27
N THR A 3 4.39 9.25 4.67
CA THR A 3 4.01 10.28 5.65
C THR A 3 4.22 11.67 5.05
N CYS A 4 3.22 12.51 5.13
CA CYS A 4 3.32 13.92 4.77
C CYS A 4 3.99 14.69 5.90
N LEU A 5 5.09 15.40 5.61
CA LEU A 5 5.86 16.14 6.61
C LEU A 5 5.14 17.40 7.10
N THR A 6 4.30 18.00 6.27
CA THR A 6 3.59 19.25 6.61
C THR A 6 2.35 19.02 7.45
N THR A 7 1.63 17.92 7.24
CA THR A 7 0.36 17.63 7.91
C THR A 7 0.43 16.46 8.90
N GLY A 8 1.48 15.65 8.85
CA GLY A 8 1.60 14.41 9.61
C GLY A 8 0.70 13.26 9.10
N LYS A 9 -0.15 13.51 8.11
CA LYS A 9 -1.04 12.48 7.55
C LYS A 9 -0.26 11.39 6.84
N LYS A 10 -0.79 10.16 6.94
CA LYS A 10 -0.12 8.94 6.50
C LYS A 10 -0.94 8.15 5.50
N TYR A 11 -0.26 7.37 4.69
CA TYR A 11 -0.86 6.40 3.80
C TYR A 11 -0.12 5.05 3.95
N ILE A 12 -0.89 3.99 4.14
CA ILE A 12 -0.39 2.61 4.15
C ILE A 12 -0.80 1.96 2.84
N GLY A 13 0.16 1.38 2.15
CA GLY A 13 -0.10 0.69 0.90
C GLY A 13 0.92 -0.41 0.66
N ARG A 14 0.65 -1.24 -0.32
CA ARG A 14 1.52 -2.31 -0.77
C ARG A 14 1.97 -2.11 -2.21
N LYS A 15 3.12 -2.62 -2.53
CA LYS A 15 3.63 -2.66 -3.89
C LYS A 15 4.56 -3.86 -4.07
N THR A 16 4.42 -4.56 -5.17
CA THR A 16 5.36 -5.62 -5.54
C THR A 16 6.61 -5.01 -6.17
N PHE A 17 7.79 -5.51 -5.83
CA PHE A 17 9.03 -5.09 -6.45
C PHE A 17 9.16 -5.62 -7.88
N TRP A 18 8.63 -6.82 -8.11
CA TRP A 18 8.70 -7.52 -9.38
C TRP A 18 7.31 -7.83 -9.90
N LYS A 19 7.11 -7.72 -11.17
CA LYS A 19 5.87 -8.08 -11.86
C LYS A 19 6.19 -8.98 -13.06
N MET A 20 5.22 -9.81 -13.41
CA MET A 20 5.35 -10.64 -14.59
C MET A 20 5.29 -9.79 -15.86
N ALA A 21 6.16 -10.08 -16.81
CA ALA A 21 6.15 -9.42 -18.10
C ALA A 21 4.79 -9.60 -18.80
N PRO A 22 4.29 -8.58 -19.50
CA PRO A 22 3.04 -8.71 -20.26
C PRO A 22 3.16 -9.78 -21.37
N PRO A 23 2.06 -10.43 -21.76
CA PRO A 23 2.07 -11.54 -22.74
C PRO A 23 2.81 -11.26 -24.04
N LYS A 24 2.74 -10.04 -24.55
CA LYS A 24 3.43 -9.62 -25.79
C LYS A 24 4.95 -9.64 -25.69
N LYS A 25 5.50 -9.59 -24.47
CA LYS A 25 6.95 -9.64 -24.20
C LYS A 25 7.42 -11.03 -23.77
N ARG A 26 6.50 -11.98 -23.63
CA ARG A 26 6.82 -13.38 -23.31
C ARG A 26 7.15 -14.10 -24.61
N SER A 27 8.15 -14.93 -24.59
CA SER A 27 8.44 -15.79 -25.73
C SER A 27 7.30 -16.77 -25.98
N LEU A 28 6.74 -16.77 -27.17
CA LEU A 28 5.71 -17.72 -27.58
C LEU A 28 6.23 -19.18 -27.60
N ARG A 29 7.55 -19.37 -27.70
CA ARG A 29 8.18 -20.70 -27.70
C ARG A 29 8.44 -21.25 -26.33
N ASN A 30 8.47 -20.42 -25.32
CA ASN A 30 8.78 -20.81 -23.94
C ASN A 30 7.63 -20.45 -23.03
N PRO A 31 6.91 -21.45 -22.53
CA PRO A 31 5.88 -21.20 -21.52
C PRO A 31 6.50 -20.51 -20.31
N ILE A 32 5.72 -19.71 -19.63
CA ILE A 32 6.12 -18.96 -18.43
C ILE A 32 6.62 -19.88 -17.33
N ARG A 33 6.14 -21.13 -17.30
CA ARG A 33 6.61 -22.18 -16.40
C ARG A 33 7.52 -23.13 -17.14
N ASP A 34 8.60 -23.53 -16.51
CA ASP A 34 9.38 -24.65 -17.00
C ASP A 34 8.55 -25.94 -16.97
N LYS A 35 8.66 -26.74 -18.02
CA LYS A 35 8.00 -28.05 -18.07
C LYS A 35 8.45 -28.89 -16.88
N GLY A 36 7.49 -29.31 -16.05
CA GLY A 36 7.76 -30.15 -14.87
C GLY A 36 8.26 -29.39 -13.63
N SER A 37 8.24 -28.07 -13.64
CA SER A 37 8.60 -27.22 -12.49
C SER A 37 7.46 -26.27 -12.13
N ASP A 38 7.22 -26.07 -10.85
CA ASP A 38 6.33 -25.01 -10.34
C ASP A 38 6.97 -23.63 -10.33
N LYS A 39 8.25 -23.52 -10.72
CA LYS A 39 8.99 -22.26 -10.74
C LYS A 39 8.70 -21.50 -12.04
N TRP A 40 8.50 -20.20 -11.88
CA TRP A 40 8.45 -19.27 -13.01
C TRP A 40 9.87 -18.98 -13.50
N ARG A 41 10.03 -18.78 -14.80
CA ARG A 41 11.33 -18.42 -15.37
C ARG A 41 11.70 -17.01 -14.97
N ASP A 42 12.98 -16.81 -14.64
CA ASP A 42 13.51 -15.51 -14.18
C ASP A 42 13.43 -14.43 -15.28
N ASP A 43 13.54 -14.82 -16.56
CA ASP A 43 13.44 -13.91 -17.70
C ASP A 43 12.02 -13.36 -17.94
N CYS A 44 11.00 -13.88 -17.23
CA CYS A 44 9.63 -13.39 -17.28
C CYS A 44 9.33 -12.27 -16.28
N TRP A 45 10.26 -11.96 -15.39
CA TRP A 45 10.06 -10.96 -14.35
C TRP A 45 10.68 -9.62 -14.72
N LEU A 46 9.96 -8.56 -14.48
CA LEU A 46 10.39 -7.18 -14.66
C LEU A 46 10.30 -6.44 -13.33
N GLU A 47 11.26 -5.57 -13.07
CA GLU A 47 11.15 -4.63 -11.95
C GLU A 47 9.88 -3.79 -12.14
N SER A 48 9.12 -3.64 -11.07
CA SER A 48 7.94 -2.77 -11.08
C SER A 48 8.38 -1.31 -10.91
N ASP A 49 7.42 -0.40 -10.99
CA ASP A 49 7.61 1.03 -10.73
C ASP A 49 7.53 1.37 -9.24
N TRP A 50 7.90 0.45 -8.35
CA TRP A 50 7.76 0.61 -6.90
C TRP A 50 8.45 1.86 -6.33
N LYS A 51 9.57 2.28 -6.94
CA LYS A 51 10.31 3.50 -6.56
C LYS A 51 9.53 4.79 -6.84
N LYS A 52 8.55 4.72 -7.75
CA LYS A 52 7.67 5.84 -8.12
C LYS A 52 6.28 5.72 -7.49
N TYR A 53 6.06 4.66 -6.72
CA TYR A 53 4.76 4.37 -6.15
C TYR A 53 4.33 5.44 -5.14
N THR A 54 3.14 5.96 -5.31
CA THR A 54 2.53 6.97 -4.45
C THR A 54 1.18 6.52 -3.85
N GLY A 55 0.85 5.25 -4.00
CA GLY A 55 -0.41 4.71 -3.51
C GLY A 55 -1.51 4.68 -4.57
N SER A 56 -2.64 4.10 -4.20
CA SER A 56 -3.85 4.00 -5.04
C SER A 56 -4.96 4.97 -4.62
N SER A 57 -4.77 5.73 -3.55
CA SER A 57 -5.76 6.71 -3.09
C SER A 57 -5.70 7.98 -3.95
N LYS A 58 -6.83 8.31 -4.59
CA LYS A 58 -6.95 9.51 -5.41
C LYS A 58 -6.66 10.78 -4.61
N GLY A 59 -7.33 10.96 -3.47
CA GLY A 59 -7.14 12.14 -2.63
C GLY A 59 -5.71 12.27 -2.08
N PHE A 60 -5.03 11.15 -1.84
CA PHE A 60 -3.64 11.18 -1.43
C PHE A 60 -2.71 11.62 -2.57
N ASN A 61 -2.94 11.12 -3.80
CA ASN A 61 -2.16 11.51 -4.97
C ASN A 61 -2.39 12.99 -5.36
N GLU A 62 -3.60 13.49 -5.21
CA GLU A 62 -3.90 14.92 -5.37
C GLU A 62 -3.09 15.76 -4.37
N HIS A 63 -3.07 15.36 -3.11
CA HIS A 63 -2.29 16.04 -2.08
C HIS A 63 -0.77 16.00 -2.35
N ILE A 64 -0.23 14.88 -2.84
CA ILE A 64 1.18 14.80 -3.26
C ILE A 64 1.46 15.79 -4.40
N SER A 65 0.55 15.93 -5.35
CA SER A 65 0.68 16.85 -6.48
C SER A 65 0.65 18.32 -6.03
N GLU A 66 -0.18 18.65 -5.04
CA GLU A 66 -0.30 20.00 -4.49
C GLU A 66 0.90 20.40 -3.64
N GLN A 67 1.35 19.51 -2.76
CA GLN A 67 2.42 19.80 -1.78
C GLN A 67 3.82 19.55 -2.33
N GLY A 68 3.95 18.82 -3.43
CA GLY A 68 5.24 18.34 -3.94
C GLY A 68 5.75 17.10 -3.22
N LYS A 69 6.33 16.18 -3.97
CA LYS A 69 6.78 14.87 -3.49
C LYS A 69 7.86 14.95 -2.40
N ASP A 70 8.66 16.01 -2.39
CA ASP A 70 9.74 16.24 -1.41
C ASP A 70 9.22 16.45 0.01
N ASN A 71 7.94 16.79 0.16
CA ASN A 71 7.26 16.90 1.45
C ASN A 71 6.72 15.58 1.98
N PHE A 72 7.08 14.45 1.37
CA PHE A 72 6.64 13.13 1.78
C PHE A 72 7.81 12.18 2.02
N VAL A 73 7.77 11.46 3.13
CA VAL A 73 8.73 10.40 3.46
C VAL A 73 8.13 9.05 3.14
N PHE A 74 8.89 8.25 2.38
CA PHE A 74 8.52 6.89 1.97
C PHE A 74 9.31 5.88 2.80
N CYS A 75 8.62 5.05 3.55
CA CYS A 75 9.20 4.04 4.41
C CYS A 75 8.70 2.64 4.06
N ILE A 76 9.61 1.72 3.79
CA ILE A 76 9.29 0.29 3.67
C ILE A 76 9.15 -0.26 5.08
N MET A 77 7.95 -0.72 5.44
CA MET A 77 7.65 -1.26 6.76
C MET A 77 8.03 -2.73 6.87
N GLU A 78 7.62 -3.51 5.88
CA GLU A 78 7.80 -4.97 5.86
C GLU A 78 7.99 -5.45 4.43
N GLN A 79 8.69 -6.56 4.26
CA GLN A 79 8.94 -7.20 2.96
C GLN A 79 8.56 -8.67 3.01
N TYR A 80 7.94 -9.16 1.94
CA TYR A 80 7.44 -10.54 1.84
C TYR A 80 7.73 -11.14 0.48
N LYS A 81 7.86 -12.46 0.44
CA LYS A 81 8.12 -13.21 -0.80
C LYS A 81 6.85 -13.53 -1.60
N SER A 82 5.68 -13.49 -0.97
CA SER A 82 4.42 -13.84 -1.63
C SER A 82 3.43 -12.68 -1.65
N SER A 83 2.62 -12.63 -2.71
CA SER A 83 1.55 -11.63 -2.85
C SER A 83 0.49 -11.78 -1.76
N ALA A 84 0.17 -13.00 -1.37
CA ALA A 84 -0.80 -13.26 -0.29
C ALA A 84 -0.33 -12.70 1.05
N ALA A 85 0.97 -12.86 1.37
CA ALA A 85 1.54 -12.31 2.60
C ALA A 85 1.53 -10.78 2.61
N ILE A 86 1.81 -10.13 1.47
CA ILE A 86 1.75 -8.67 1.35
C ILE A 86 0.30 -8.17 1.54
N HIS A 87 -0.70 -8.84 0.96
CA HIS A 87 -2.10 -8.49 1.15
C HIS A 87 -2.53 -8.60 2.61
N TYR A 88 -2.16 -9.70 3.26
CA TYR A 88 -2.46 -9.91 4.67
C TYR A 88 -1.77 -8.87 5.57
N ALA A 89 -0.49 -8.59 5.33
CA ALA A 89 0.27 -7.62 6.11
C ALA A 89 -0.29 -6.20 5.98
N GLU A 90 -0.71 -5.78 4.78
CA GLU A 90 -1.38 -4.50 4.59
C GLU A 90 -2.68 -4.41 5.39
N ALA A 91 -3.55 -5.42 5.29
CA ALA A 91 -4.81 -5.46 6.02
C ALA A 91 -4.59 -5.44 7.54
N ARG A 92 -3.66 -6.27 8.04
CA ARG A 92 -3.28 -6.29 9.45
C ARG A 92 -2.80 -4.93 9.92
N LEU A 93 -1.88 -4.30 9.20
CA LEU A 93 -1.32 -3.01 9.57
C LEU A 93 -2.37 -1.90 9.58
N LEU A 94 -3.30 -1.91 8.62
CA LEU A 94 -4.43 -0.97 8.59
C LEU A 94 -5.37 -1.14 9.78
N MET A 95 -5.61 -2.38 10.20
CA MET A 95 -6.42 -2.70 11.39
C MET A 95 -5.69 -2.34 12.67
N ASP A 96 -4.43 -2.75 12.84
CA ASP A 96 -3.62 -2.47 14.03
C ASP A 96 -3.48 -0.97 14.28
N LYS A 97 -3.34 -0.20 13.21
CA LYS A 97 -3.27 1.27 13.28
C LYS A 97 -4.63 1.95 13.32
N ARG A 98 -5.72 1.19 13.22
CA ARG A 98 -7.09 1.72 13.11
C ARG A 98 -7.21 2.82 12.04
N ALA A 99 -6.55 2.59 10.90
CA ALA A 99 -6.32 3.62 9.89
C ALA A 99 -7.60 4.18 9.27
N LEU A 100 -8.68 3.36 9.17
CA LEU A 100 -9.98 3.82 8.66
C LEU A 100 -10.77 4.64 9.68
N GLU A 101 -10.40 4.55 10.95
CA GLU A 101 -11.09 5.23 12.05
C GLU A 101 -10.42 6.56 12.41
N SER A 102 -9.29 6.88 11.78
CA SER A 102 -8.47 8.04 12.11
C SER A 102 -8.32 8.97 10.92
N ASP A 103 -8.42 10.26 11.19
CA ASP A 103 -8.13 11.31 10.20
C ASP A 103 -6.64 11.47 9.90
N GLU A 104 -5.77 10.74 10.64
CA GLU A 104 -4.33 10.66 10.37
C GLU A 104 -4.01 9.92 9.06
N TYR A 105 -4.96 9.13 8.53
CA TYR A 105 -4.72 8.29 7.37
C TYR A 105 -5.58 8.67 6.17
N TYR A 106 -4.98 8.57 4.99
CA TYR A 106 -5.70 8.71 3.72
C TYR A 106 -6.43 7.44 3.29
N ASN A 107 -6.17 6.32 3.98
CA ASN A 107 -6.78 5.04 3.67
C ASN A 107 -8.30 5.06 3.89
N LYS A 108 -9.04 4.54 2.90
CA LYS A 108 -10.52 4.50 2.91
C LYS A 108 -11.11 3.09 2.79
N ASN A 109 -10.24 2.08 2.68
CA ASN A 109 -10.67 0.68 2.56
C ASN A 109 -9.60 -0.28 3.07
N ILE A 110 -9.99 -1.51 3.35
CA ILE A 110 -9.12 -2.64 3.70
C ILE A 110 -9.42 -3.77 2.72
N GLY A 111 -8.48 -4.03 1.80
CA GLY A 111 -8.64 -5.06 0.79
C GLY A 111 -9.90 -4.88 -0.06
N ALA A 112 -10.78 -5.89 -0.08
CA ALA A 112 -12.06 -5.84 -0.77
C ALA A 112 -13.15 -5.05 -0.03
N ILE A 113 -12.92 -4.73 1.23
CA ILE A 113 -13.85 -3.95 2.06
C ILE A 113 -13.68 -2.46 1.71
N LYS A 114 -14.67 -1.92 1.05
CA LYS A 114 -14.68 -0.52 0.57
C LYS A 114 -15.72 0.28 1.32
N PHE A 115 -15.49 0.52 2.59
CA PHE A 115 -16.35 1.41 3.37
C PHE A 115 -15.52 2.34 4.28
N VAL A 116 -16.10 3.46 4.62
CA VAL A 116 -15.60 4.35 5.66
C VAL A 116 -16.45 4.13 6.91
N PRO A 117 -15.87 3.83 8.07
CA PRO A 117 -16.63 3.65 9.29
C PRO A 117 -17.51 4.87 9.59
N PRO A 118 -18.70 4.68 10.19
CA PRO A 118 -19.55 5.77 10.64
C PRO A 118 -18.80 6.74 11.57
N GLN A 119 -19.24 7.99 11.62
CA GLN A 119 -18.58 9.03 12.42
C GLN A 119 -18.45 8.65 13.90
N GLU A 120 -19.44 7.92 14.43
CA GLU A 120 -19.47 7.44 15.82
C GLU A 120 -18.34 6.47 16.20
N VAL A 121 -17.76 5.75 15.23
CA VAL A 121 -16.61 4.86 15.44
C VAL A 121 -15.29 5.45 14.95
N ARG A 122 -15.35 6.62 14.31
CA ARG A 122 -14.14 7.32 13.86
C ARG A 122 -13.54 8.11 15.01
N ARG A 123 -12.23 7.98 15.18
CA ARG A 123 -11.48 8.73 16.18
C ARG A 123 -10.67 9.84 15.52
N THR A 124 -10.79 11.04 16.05
CA THR A 124 -9.91 12.15 15.69
C THR A 124 -8.61 12.07 16.51
N LEU A 125 -7.56 12.71 16.02
CA LEU A 125 -6.26 12.77 16.69
C LEU A 125 -6.38 13.30 18.13
N ASN A 126 -7.27 14.28 18.34
CA ASN A 126 -7.47 14.93 19.63
C ASN A 126 -8.20 14.04 20.65
N GLU A 127 -9.07 13.13 20.19
CA GLU A 127 -9.79 12.21 21.08
C GLU A 127 -8.87 11.12 21.62
N LYS A 128 -7.85 10.72 20.86
CA LYS A 128 -6.87 9.71 21.27
C LYS A 128 -6.06 10.12 22.52
N TYR A 129 -5.91 11.41 22.76
CA TYR A 129 -5.21 11.93 23.93
C TYR A 129 -6.11 12.25 25.11
N ARG A 130 -7.42 12.38 24.91
CA ARG A 130 -8.38 12.64 26.01
C ARG A 130 -8.58 11.43 26.90
N ASP A 131 -8.47 10.21 26.36
CA ASP A 131 -8.65 8.97 27.13
C ASP A 131 -7.44 8.61 28.00
N ILE A 132 -6.28 9.23 27.75
CA ILE A 132 -5.04 8.99 28.53
C ILE A 132 -4.96 9.87 29.77
N THR A 133 -5.76 10.95 29.82
CA THR A 133 -5.75 11.93 30.92
C THR A 133 -6.91 11.75 31.91
N LYS A 134 -7.69 10.71 31.76
CA LYS A 134 -8.73 10.27 32.71
C LYS A 134 -8.29 9.02 33.47
#